data_931dbca43fed3ce9269b1770c7402ca4
#
_entry.id   931dbca43fed3ce9269b1770c7402ca4
#
_cell.length_a   1.000
_cell.length_b   1.000
_cell.length_c   1.000
_cell.angle_alpha   90.00
_cell.angle_beta   90.00
_cell.angle_gamma   90.00
#
_symmetry.space_group_name_H-M   'P 1'
#
loop_
_entity.id
_entity.type
_entity.pdbx_description
1 polymer ?
#
loop_
_entity_poly.entity_id
_entity_poly.type
_entity_poly.pdbx_seq_one_letter_code
_entity_poly.pdbx_strand_id
1 'polypeptide(L)'
;MHTPSRPIAYLCLALSMSLVGSYVALSKPLAAIFPVMLLAWLRFGIGAVAMLGWLRPPEHETALTRQTKWLLFFESFFGNFLFTLCMISGVALTSAVTAGVTMAAIPAAVAILSWLFLREAVGARTWTAIVFAVAGIGLNALSKTESASLAAHPQQGLGQLLLIAAVLCEAAYAVIGKKLTASVSPKRITALINLWGFVLSTPAGLYLAWQFDFSRVSAPAWGLLLFYALAACVWTVWLWMTGLRAVPASRAGIFTVLLPISAAVVGTLALGERIGSMQLLAFGIALTSVVIATWPGSLQIRR
;
A
#
# COMPACT_ATOMS: atom_id res chain seq x y z
N MET A 1 -6.60 12.74 -24.68
CA MET A 1 -6.50 11.58 -23.77
C MET A 1 -7.92 11.18 -23.38
N HIS A 2 -8.38 9.98 -23.79
CA HIS A 2 -9.72 9.50 -23.45
C HIS A 2 -9.82 9.24 -21.96
N THR A 3 -10.82 9.84 -21.29
CA THR A 3 -11.22 9.46 -19.94
C THR A 3 -11.96 8.12 -20.03
N PRO A 4 -11.61 7.12 -19.21
CA PRO A 4 -12.29 5.83 -19.24
C PRO A 4 -13.78 6.00 -18.87
N SER A 5 -14.64 5.12 -19.39
CA SER A 5 -16.03 5.07 -18.95
C SER A 5 -16.12 4.77 -17.44
N ARG A 6 -17.18 5.22 -16.77
CA ARG A 6 -17.36 5.00 -15.32
C ARG A 6 -17.23 3.52 -14.89
N PRO A 7 -17.82 2.55 -15.60
CA PRO A 7 -17.67 1.13 -15.25
C PRO A 7 -16.21 0.64 -15.33
N ILE A 8 -15.48 1.06 -16.37
CA ILE A 8 -14.06 0.71 -16.54
C ILE A 8 -13.24 1.34 -15.39
N ALA A 9 -13.53 2.58 -15.01
CA ALA A 9 -12.85 3.25 -13.90
C ALA A 9 -13.08 2.52 -12.57
N TYR A 10 -14.30 2.07 -12.29
CA TYR A 10 -14.61 1.28 -11.10
C TYR A 10 -13.90 -0.07 -11.11
N LEU A 11 -13.87 -0.74 -12.25
CA LEU A 11 -13.11 -1.98 -12.39
C LEU A 11 -11.61 -1.77 -12.14
N CYS A 12 -11.02 -0.71 -12.69
CA CYS A 12 -9.62 -0.36 -12.44
C CYS A 12 -9.33 -0.14 -10.95
N LEU A 13 -10.20 0.61 -10.25
CA LEU A 13 -10.05 0.84 -8.81
C LEU A 13 -10.17 -0.44 -7.99
N ALA A 14 -11.16 -1.28 -8.31
CA ALA A 14 -11.38 -2.56 -7.64
C ALA A 14 -10.18 -3.50 -7.84
N LEU A 15 -9.73 -3.69 -9.09
CA LEU A 15 -8.57 -4.52 -9.41
C LEU A 15 -7.29 -4.00 -8.76
N SER A 16 -7.09 -2.67 -8.75
CA SER A 16 -5.95 -2.05 -8.07
C SER A 16 -5.90 -2.45 -6.61
N MET A 17 -6.97 -2.21 -5.86
CA MET A 17 -7.00 -2.49 -4.42
C MET A 17 -6.95 -3.99 -4.10
N SER A 18 -7.54 -4.84 -4.94
CA SER A 18 -7.42 -6.30 -4.82
C SER A 18 -5.98 -6.77 -5.07
N LEU A 19 -5.27 -6.17 -6.02
CA LEU A 19 -3.86 -6.45 -6.25
C LEU A 19 -2.99 -5.98 -5.09
N VAL A 20 -3.29 -4.80 -4.49
CA VAL A 20 -2.56 -4.33 -3.29
C VAL A 20 -2.62 -5.37 -2.19
N GLY A 21 -3.81 -5.81 -1.79
CA GLY A 21 -3.95 -6.82 -0.75
C GLY A 21 -3.28 -8.14 -1.11
N SER A 22 -3.37 -8.56 -2.38
CA SER A 22 -2.73 -9.80 -2.85
C SER A 22 -1.21 -9.72 -2.76
N TYR A 23 -0.58 -8.65 -3.25
CA TYR A 23 0.87 -8.55 -3.17
C TYR A 23 1.38 -8.32 -1.74
N VAL A 24 0.59 -7.66 -0.87
CA VAL A 24 0.91 -7.54 0.55
C VAL A 24 0.98 -8.94 1.19
N ALA A 25 0.01 -9.81 0.96
CA ALA A 25 0.05 -11.18 1.44
C ALA A 25 1.24 -11.97 0.85
N LEU A 26 1.44 -11.89 -0.45
CA LEU A 26 2.50 -12.62 -1.17
C LEU A 26 3.92 -12.08 -0.89
N SER A 27 4.07 -10.93 -0.25
CA SER A 27 5.38 -10.47 0.23
C SER A 27 5.95 -11.37 1.32
N LYS A 28 5.11 -12.09 2.08
CA LYS A 28 5.52 -12.95 3.19
C LYS A 28 6.42 -14.12 2.74
N PRO A 29 6.03 -14.98 1.79
CA PRO A 29 6.92 -16.04 1.29
C PRO A 29 8.18 -15.50 0.62
N LEU A 30 8.13 -14.34 -0.03
CA LEU A 30 9.30 -13.72 -0.61
C LEU A 30 10.28 -13.19 0.46
N ALA A 31 9.77 -12.61 1.54
CA ALA A 31 10.59 -12.15 2.66
C ALA A 31 11.25 -13.30 3.46
N ALA A 32 10.71 -14.52 3.35
CA ALA A 32 11.35 -15.73 3.89
C ALA A 32 12.54 -16.20 3.06
N ILE A 33 12.60 -15.82 1.77
CA ILE A 33 13.66 -16.24 0.83
C ILE A 33 14.70 -15.13 0.70
N PHE A 34 14.26 -13.89 0.52
CA PHE A 34 15.13 -12.75 0.25
C PHE A 34 15.22 -11.83 1.46
N PRO A 35 16.41 -11.34 1.84
CA PRO A 35 16.52 -10.22 2.77
C PRO A 35 15.66 -9.03 2.31
N VAL A 36 14.99 -8.35 3.24
CA VAL A 36 13.98 -7.31 2.93
C VAL A 36 14.53 -6.23 1.98
N MET A 37 15.74 -5.75 2.23
CA MET A 37 16.37 -4.72 1.37
C MET A 37 16.72 -5.26 -0.02
N LEU A 38 17.12 -6.53 -0.12
CA LEU A 38 17.36 -7.18 -1.41
C LEU A 38 16.06 -7.34 -2.18
N LEU A 39 15.00 -7.78 -1.51
CA LEU A 39 13.67 -7.90 -2.10
C LEU A 39 13.15 -6.55 -2.61
N ALA A 40 13.31 -5.47 -1.82
CA ALA A 40 12.94 -4.12 -2.22
C ALA A 40 13.73 -3.67 -3.46
N TRP A 41 15.04 -3.88 -3.48
CA TRP A 41 15.90 -3.52 -4.61
C TRP A 41 15.53 -4.27 -5.89
N LEU A 42 15.34 -5.59 -5.82
CA LEU A 42 14.91 -6.41 -6.96
C LEU A 42 13.54 -5.96 -7.48
N ARG A 43 12.58 -5.74 -6.58
CA ARG A 43 11.25 -5.27 -6.94
C ARG A 43 11.29 -3.93 -7.70
N PHE A 44 12.00 -2.94 -7.16
CA PHE A 44 12.11 -1.63 -7.78
C PHE A 44 12.91 -1.68 -9.08
N GLY A 45 13.95 -2.52 -9.16
CA GLY A 45 14.73 -2.74 -10.37
C GLY A 45 13.89 -3.32 -11.51
N ILE A 46 13.11 -4.38 -11.24
CA ILE A 46 12.16 -4.94 -12.21
C ILE A 46 11.14 -3.89 -12.64
N GLY A 47 10.58 -3.14 -11.68
CA GLY A 47 9.63 -2.06 -11.96
C GLY A 47 10.25 -0.94 -12.82
N ALA A 48 11.47 -0.51 -12.49
CA ALA A 48 12.17 0.54 -13.24
C ALA A 48 12.41 0.11 -14.69
N VAL A 49 12.88 -1.13 -14.92
CA VAL A 49 13.07 -1.67 -16.27
C VAL A 49 11.74 -1.74 -17.04
N ALA A 50 10.69 -2.24 -16.42
CA ALA A 50 9.37 -2.35 -17.05
C ALA A 50 8.77 -0.98 -17.45
N MET A 51 9.16 0.09 -16.75
CA MET A 51 8.61 1.44 -16.95
C MET A 51 9.59 2.41 -17.62
N LEU A 52 10.69 1.96 -18.21
CA LEU A 52 11.66 2.83 -18.89
C LEU A 52 10.99 3.73 -19.92
N GLY A 53 10.02 3.22 -20.69
CA GLY A 53 9.28 4.01 -21.69
C GLY A 53 8.37 5.08 -21.06
N TRP A 54 8.02 4.99 -19.78
CA TRP A 54 7.16 5.95 -19.09
C TRP A 54 7.91 7.15 -18.51
N LEU A 55 9.23 7.11 -18.49
CA LEU A 55 10.09 8.22 -18.05
C LEU A 55 10.06 9.39 -19.04
N ARG A 56 9.77 9.13 -20.32
CA ARG A 56 9.69 10.17 -21.35
C ARG A 56 8.53 11.12 -21.05
N PRO A 57 8.77 12.44 -20.99
CA PRO A 57 7.69 13.40 -20.81
C PRO A 57 6.72 13.35 -22.00
N PRO A 58 5.40 13.38 -21.75
CA PRO A 58 4.43 13.63 -22.80
C PRO A 58 4.68 15.01 -23.43
N GLU A 59 4.37 15.18 -24.72
CA GLU A 59 4.61 16.43 -25.49
C GLU A 59 4.03 17.71 -24.86
N HIS A 60 3.00 17.58 -24.05
CA HIS A 60 2.31 18.69 -23.39
C HIS A 60 2.66 18.86 -21.90
N GLU A 61 3.63 18.13 -21.38
CA GLU A 61 4.02 18.23 -19.97
C GLU A 61 5.13 19.26 -19.79
N THR A 62 4.89 20.26 -18.95
CA THR A 62 5.88 21.29 -18.63
C THR A 62 7.07 20.71 -17.87
N ALA A 63 8.23 21.37 -17.93
CA ALA A 63 9.41 20.97 -17.18
C ALA A 63 9.12 20.91 -15.68
N LEU A 64 9.63 19.86 -15.00
CA LEU A 64 9.45 19.67 -13.58
C LEU A 64 10.08 20.81 -12.77
N THR A 65 9.25 21.54 -12.02
CA THR A 65 9.73 22.59 -11.12
C THR A 65 10.56 21.98 -9.97
N ARG A 66 11.35 22.81 -9.28
CA ARG A 66 12.11 22.36 -8.10
C ARG A 66 11.18 21.78 -7.03
N GLN A 67 10.03 22.41 -6.83
CA GLN A 67 9.03 21.92 -5.86
C GLN A 67 8.47 20.55 -6.27
N THR A 68 8.12 20.36 -7.54
CA THR A 68 7.62 19.07 -8.06
C THR A 68 8.66 17.96 -7.91
N LYS A 69 9.95 18.25 -8.12
CA LYS A 69 11.05 17.28 -7.92
C LYS A 69 11.15 16.83 -6.45
N TRP A 70 11.05 17.77 -5.50
CA TRP A 70 11.04 17.43 -4.08
C TRP A 70 9.79 16.64 -3.67
N LEU A 71 8.63 17.01 -4.19
CA LEU A 71 7.40 16.23 -3.95
C LEU A 71 7.52 14.80 -4.48
N LEU A 72 8.08 14.60 -5.68
CA LEU A 72 8.35 13.26 -6.24
C LEU A 72 9.35 12.47 -5.38
N PHE A 73 10.37 13.13 -4.85
CA PHE A 73 11.31 12.47 -3.94
C PHE A 73 10.61 12.02 -2.65
N PHE A 74 9.86 12.91 -1.97
CA PHE A 74 9.16 12.56 -0.74
C PHE A 74 8.04 11.54 -0.98
N GLU A 75 7.33 11.64 -2.10
CA GLU A 75 6.36 10.63 -2.52
C GLU A 75 7.01 9.24 -2.63
N SER A 76 8.17 9.17 -3.28
CA SER A 76 8.93 7.93 -3.38
C SER A 76 9.48 7.47 -2.04
N PHE A 77 10.06 8.38 -1.26
CA PHE A 77 10.69 8.05 0.01
C PHE A 77 9.67 7.48 1.01
N PHE A 78 8.57 8.18 1.24
CA PHE A 78 7.54 7.71 2.18
C PHE A 78 6.67 6.62 1.56
N GLY A 79 5.98 6.92 0.46
CA GLY A 79 4.95 6.07 -0.10
C GLY A 79 5.44 4.85 -0.85
N ASN A 80 6.71 4.82 -1.24
CA ASN A 80 7.25 3.69 -2.00
C ASN A 80 8.37 2.98 -1.24
N PHE A 81 9.46 3.66 -0.95
CA PHE A 81 10.65 3.05 -0.34
C PHE A 81 10.38 2.65 1.12
N LEU A 82 10.07 3.61 2.00
CA LEU A 82 9.86 3.36 3.43
C LEU A 82 8.62 2.49 3.67
N PHE A 83 7.52 2.75 2.96
CA PHE A 83 6.34 1.88 2.97
C PHE A 83 6.70 0.44 2.66
N THR A 84 7.47 0.19 1.59
CA THR A 84 7.86 -1.16 1.19
C THR A 84 8.65 -1.87 2.30
N LEU A 85 9.62 -1.20 2.91
CA LEU A 85 10.41 -1.77 3.99
C LEU A 85 9.56 -2.08 5.20
N CYS A 86 8.76 -1.13 5.65
CA CYS A 86 7.87 -1.29 6.79
C CYS A 86 6.84 -2.40 6.54
N MET A 87 6.23 -2.43 5.36
CA MET A 87 5.22 -3.41 4.99
C MET A 87 5.80 -4.82 4.89
N ILE A 88 6.88 -5.03 4.14
CA ILE A 88 7.48 -6.35 3.98
C ILE A 88 7.96 -6.89 5.32
N SER A 89 8.70 -6.08 6.09
CA SER A 89 9.19 -6.48 7.41
C SER A 89 8.04 -6.74 8.38
N GLY A 90 7.01 -5.88 8.37
CA GLY A 90 5.84 -6.04 9.21
C GLY A 90 5.07 -7.32 8.91
N VAL A 91 4.84 -7.65 7.63
CA VAL A 91 4.19 -8.89 7.20
C VAL A 91 5.04 -10.12 7.54
N ALA A 92 6.36 -10.04 7.33
CA ALA A 92 7.28 -11.14 7.67
C ALA A 92 7.26 -11.49 9.16
N LEU A 93 7.16 -10.47 10.02
CA LEU A 93 7.13 -10.64 11.48
C LEU A 93 5.72 -10.90 12.05
N THR A 94 4.68 -10.83 11.23
CA THR A 94 3.28 -11.04 11.66
C THR A 94 2.55 -12.02 10.73
N SER A 95 1.49 -11.56 10.08
CA SER A 95 0.71 -12.34 9.10
C SER A 95 0.06 -11.43 8.08
N ALA A 96 -0.36 -12.01 6.94
CA ALA A 96 -1.11 -11.28 5.91
C ALA A 96 -2.46 -10.78 6.44
N VAL A 97 -3.13 -11.56 7.28
CA VAL A 97 -4.38 -11.15 7.95
C VAL A 97 -4.14 -9.95 8.87
N THR A 98 -3.07 -9.96 9.67
CA THR A 98 -2.70 -8.82 10.52
C THR A 98 -2.40 -7.57 9.71
N ALA A 99 -1.68 -7.73 8.60
CA ALA A 99 -1.42 -6.62 7.69
C ALA A 99 -2.74 -6.07 7.12
N GLY A 100 -3.65 -6.94 6.68
CA GLY A 100 -4.98 -6.54 6.19
C GLY A 100 -5.77 -5.72 7.21
N VAL A 101 -5.85 -6.20 8.47
CA VAL A 101 -6.53 -5.47 9.55
C VAL A 101 -5.89 -4.11 9.79
N THR A 102 -4.55 -4.05 9.84
CA THR A 102 -3.83 -2.79 10.07
C THR A 102 -3.99 -1.82 8.90
N MET A 103 -3.91 -2.31 7.67
CA MET A 103 -4.09 -1.50 6.45
C MET A 103 -5.52 -0.93 6.31
N ALA A 104 -6.53 -1.53 6.94
CA ALA A 104 -7.86 -0.95 7.00
C ALA A 104 -7.92 0.41 7.72
N ALA A 105 -6.87 0.80 8.46
CA ALA A 105 -6.75 2.12 9.06
C ALA A 105 -6.25 3.21 8.08
N ILE A 106 -5.85 2.86 6.86
CA ILE A 106 -5.33 3.84 5.87
C ILE A 106 -6.28 5.03 5.67
N PRO A 107 -7.60 4.85 5.43
CA PRO A 107 -8.51 6.00 5.26
C PRO A 107 -8.55 6.92 6.47
N ALA A 108 -8.49 6.36 7.68
CA ALA A 108 -8.45 7.13 8.92
C ALA A 108 -7.14 7.93 9.05
N ALA A 109 -6.00 7.31 8.73
CA ALA A 109 -4.70 7.97 8.74
C ALA A 109 -4.62 9.09 7.66
N VAL A 110 -5.13 8.85 6.45
CA VAL A 110 -5.25 9.87 5.39
C VAL A 110 -6.07 11.06 5.87
N ALA A 111 -7.20 10.81 6.55
CA ALA A 111 -8.05 11.88 7.07
C ALA A 111 -7.34 12.71 8.14
N ILE A 112 -6.59 12.06 9.06
CA ILE A 112 -5.80 12.74 10.09
C ILE A 112 -4.70 13.60 9.45
N LEU A 113 -3.94 13.05 8.50
CA LEU A 113 -2.87 13.80 7.83
C LEU A 113 -3.42 14.93 6.95
N SER A 114 -4.56 14.73 6.28
CA SER A 114 -5.23 15.79 5.53
C SER A 114 -5.70 16.93 6.44
N TRP A 115 -6.23 16.61 7.61
CA TRP A 115 -6.57 17.61 8.62
C TRP A 115 -5.35 18.39 9.11
N LEU A 116 -4.26 17.69 9.42
CA LEU A 116 -3.05 18.29 9.97
C LEU A 116 -2.31 19.17 8.94
N PHE A 117 -2.13 18.68 7.71
CA PHE A 117 -1.29 19.32 6.70
C PHE A 117 -2.09 20.16 5.68
N LEU A 118 -3.32 19.79 5.37
CA LEU A 118 -4.18 20.52 4.44
C LEU A 118 -5.21 21.37 5.16
N ARG A 119 -5.32 21.27 6.50
CA ARG A 119 -6.31 21.94 7.35
C ARG A 119 -7.75 21.68 6.90
N GLU A 120 -8.00 20.51 6.31
CA GLU A 120 -9.33 20.07 5.94
C GLU A 120 -10.14 19.74 7.21
N ALA A 121 -11.38 20.18 7.30
CA ALA A 121 -12.24 19.89 8.46
C ALA A 121 -12.58 18.40 8.51
N VAL A 122 -12.29 17.76 9.65
CA VAL A 122 -12.64 16.35 9.89
C VAL A 122 -14.01 16.28 10.57
N GLY A 123 -14.99 15.73 9.88
CA GLY A 123 -16.35 15.56 10.42
C GLY A 123 -16.44 14.45 11.48
N ALA A 124 -17.48 14.47 12.30
CA ALA A 124 -17.74 13.46 13.34
C ALA A 124 -17.66 12.01 12.82
N ARG A 125 -18.13 11.79 11.60
CA ARG A 125 -18.07 10.49 10.91
C ARG A 125 -16.65 9.98 10.72
N THR A 126 -15.71 10.84 10.32
CA THR A 126 -14.30 10.47 10.17
C THR A 126 -13.70 10.11 11.54
N TRP A 127 -14.04 10.85 12.60
CA TRP A 127 -13.64 10.50 13.96
C TRP A 127 -14.19 9.14 14.40
N THR A 128 -15.44 8.83 14.08
CA THR A 128 -16.03 7.49 14.33
C THR A 128 -15.24 6.41 13.58
N ALA A 129 -14.90 6.61 12.32
CA ALA A 129 -14.09 5.67 11.55
C ALA A 129 -12.71 5.45 12.18
N ILE A 130 -12.06 6.52 12.67
CA ILE A 130 -10.77 6.43 13.37
C ILE A 130 -10.88 5.55 14.62
N VAL A 131 -11.93 5.74 15.43
CA VAL A 131 -12.17 4.93 16.63
C VAL A 131 -12.32 3.44 16.27
N PHE A 132 -13.12 3.12 15.24
CA PHE A 132 -13.27 1.73 14.77
C PHE A 132 -11.96 1.16 14.23
N ALA A 133 -11.15 1.93 13.50
CA ALA A 133 -9.85 1.49 13.02
C ALA A 133 -8.91 1.14 14.18
N VAL A 134 -8.80 2.03 15.16
CA VAL A 134 -7.96 1.81 16.34
C VAL A 134 -8.45 0.61 17.15
N ALA A 135 -9.77 0.47 17.33
CA ALA A 135 -10.37 -0.68 18.03
C ALA A 135 -10.07 -2.00 17.30
N GLY A 136 -10.19 -2.03 15.96
CA GLY A 136 -9.88 -3.23 15.17
C GLY A 136 -8.40 -3.63 15.28
N ILE A 137 -7.48 -2.67 15.19
CA ILE A 137 -6.04 -2.92 15.35
C ILE A 137 -5.74 -3.41 16.78
N GLY A 138 -6.28 -2.73 17.79
CA GLY A 138 -6.09 -3.08 19.19
C GLY A 138 -6.61 -4.50 19.51
N LEU A 139 -7.81 -4.84 19.04
CA LEU A 139 -8.38 -6.16 19.23
C LEU A 139 -7.56 -7.26 18.52
N ASN A 140 -7.06 -6.97 17.30
CA ASN A 140 -6.16 -7.90 16.62
C ASN A 140 -4.82 -8.09 17.35
N ALA A 141 -4.30 -7.06 17.99
CA ALA A 141 -3.09 -7.17 18.81
C ALA A 141 -3.36 -8.03 20.07
N LEU A 142 -4.50 -7.82 20.75
CA LEU A 142 -4.89 -8.59 21.93
C LEU A 142 -5.17 -10.06 21.61
N SER A 143 -5.82 -10.36 20.48
CA SER A 143 -6.13 -11.75 20.07
C SER A 143 -4.89 -12.63 19.92
N LYS A 144 -3.74 -12.03 19.71
CA LYS A 144 -2.46 -12.74 19.57
C LYS A 144 -1.78 -12.99 20.91
N THR A 145 -2.04 -12.16 21.90
CA THR A 145 -1.51 -12.34 23.26
C THR A 145 -2.11 -13.59 23.92
N GLU A 146 -3.40 -13.86 23.69
CA GLU A 146 -4.06 -15.07 24.23
C GLU A 146 -3.59 -16.35 23.54
N SER A 147 -3.33 -16.31 22.22
CA SER A 147 -2.80 -17.48 21.48
C SER A 147 -1.29 -17.69 21.70
N ALA A 148 -0.59 -16.69 22.21
CA ALA A 148 0.87 -16.67 22.34
C ALA A 148 1.41 -17.40 23.57
N SER A 149 0.57 -18.04 24.39
CA SER A 149 1.08 -18.84 25.52
C SER A 149 1.92 -20.05 25.08
N LEU A 150 1.97 -20.40 23.78
CA LEU A 150 2.70 -21.56 23.26
C LEU A 150 3.78 -21.27 22.20
N ALA A 151 3.83 -20.08 21.57
CA ALA A 151 4.88 -19.71 20.62
C ALA A 151 4.92 -18.18 20.37
N ALA A 152 5.23 -17.38 21.39
CA ALA A 152 5.41 -15.95 21.20
C ALA A 152 6.69 -15.69 20.40
N HIS A 153 6.55 -15.26 19.13
CA HIS A 153 7.66 -14.62 18.43
C HIS A 153 7.97 -13.29 19.12
N PRO A 154 9.14 -13.11 19.74
CA PRO A 154 9.46 -11.91 20.53
C PRO A 154 9.42 -10.61 19.71
N GLN A 155 9.39 -10.69 18.38
CA GLN A 155 9.40 -9.57 17.45
C GLN A 155 8.01 -9.20 16.89
N GLN A 156 6.93 -9.84 17.36
CA GLN A 156 5.59 -9.59 16.81
C GLN A 156 5.08 -8.16 17.07
N GLY A 157 5.44 -7.57 18.21
CA GLY A 157 5.16 -6.17 18.51
C GLY A 157 5.87 -5.21 17.54
N LEU A 158 7.13 -5.50 17.20
CA LEU A 158 7.88 -4.75 16.20
C LEU A 158 7.19 -4.86 14.82
N GLY A 159 6.76 -6.05 14.43
CA GLY A 159 6.01 -6.23 13.19
C GLY A 159 4.73 -5.39 13.12
N GLN A 160 3.98 -5.31 14.22
CA GLN A 160 2.78 -4.47 14.30
C GLN A 160 3.13 -2.97 14.19
N LEU A 161 4.18 -2.51 14.86
CA LEU A 161 4.65 -1.12 14.75
C LEU A 161 5.07 -0.78 13.32
N LEU A 162 5.77 -1.69 12.62
CA LEU A 162 6.14 -1.51 11.22
C LEU A 162 4.92 -1.42 10.31
N LEU A 163 3.87 -2.23 10.54
CA LEU A 163 2.62 -2.12 9.79
C LEU A 163 1.91 -0.78 10.03
N ILE A 164 1.91 -0.27 11.27
CA ILE A 164 1.38 1.07 11.58
C ILE A 164 2.20 2.15 10.86
N ALA A 165 3.53 2.04 10.87
CA ALA A 165 4.40 2.95 10.12
C ALA A 165 4.10 2.90 8.61
N ALA A 166 3.84 1.72 8.05
CA ALA A 166 3.43 1.57 6.65
C ALA A 166 2.10 2.29 6.36
N VAL A 167 1.11 2.21 7.27
CA VAL A 167 -0.15 2.96 7.15
C VAL A 167 0.08 4.48 7.12
N LEU A 168 0.97 4.99 7.98
CA LEU A 168 1.32 6.42 7.98
C LEU A 168 2.07 6.84 6.70
N CYS A 169 2.94 5.98 6.19
CA CYS A 169 3.64 6.18 4.92
C CYS A 169 2.64 6.25 3.76
N GLU A 170 1.68 5.34 3.69
CA GLU A 170 0.63 5.33 2.66
C GLU A 170 -0.27 6.56 2.76
N ALA A 171 -0.57 7.00 3.97
CA ALA A 171 -1.34 8.23 4.17
C ALA A 171 -0.56 9.48 3.69
N ALA A 172 0.76 9.55 3.93
CA ALA A 172 1.61 10.60 3.40
C ALA A 172 1.65 10.58 1.86
N TYR A 173 1.77 9.38 1.26
CA TYR A 173 1.69 9.16 -0.17
C TYR A 173 0.38 9.71 -0.76
N ALA A 174 -0.77 9.41 -0.16
CA ALA A 174 -2.06 9.89 -0.65
C ALA A 174 -2.15 11.44 -0.63
N VAL A 175 -1.60 12.08 0.41
CA VAL A 175 -1.62 13.55 0.55
C VAL A 175 -0.65 14.23 -0.44
N ILE A 176 0.55 13.70 -0.63
CA ILE A 176 1.55 14.24 -1.56
C ILE A 176 1.09 13.98 -3.00
N GLY A 177 0.64 12.77 -3.31
CA GLY A 177 0.18 12.35 -4.62
C GLY A 177 -0.95 13.22 -5.15
N LYS A 178 -1.87 13.67 -4.29
CA LYS A 178 -2.93 14.62 -4.65
C LYS A 178 -2.38 15.91 -5.27
N LYS A 179 -1.24 16.39 -4.79
CA LYS A 179 -0.59 17.59 -5.37
C LYS A 179 0.14 17.27 -6.68
N LEU A 180 0.78 16.12 -6.78
CA LEU A 180 1.56 15.72 -7.96
C LEU A 180 0.70 15.46 -9.19
N THR A 181 -0.46 14.82 -9.02
CA THR A 181 -1.37 14.49 -10.14
C THR A 181 -1.94 15.70 -10.87
N ALA A 182 -1.85 16.90 -10.27
CA ALA A 182 -2.25 18.15 -10.92
C ALA A 182 -1.26 18.61 -12.00
N SER A 183 0.03 18.23 -11.89
CA SER A 183 1.09 18.77 -12.76
C SER A 183 1.87 17.72 -13.54
N VAL A 184 1.81 16.45 -13.14
CA VAL A 184 2.57 15.35 -13.76
C VAL A 184 1.64 14.22 -14.18
N SER A 185 1.96 13.58 -15.31
CA SER A 185 1.16 12.44 -15.80
C SER A 185 1.30 11.22 -14.88
N PRO A 186 0.23 10.44 -14.65
CA PRO A 186 0.27 9.26 -13.77
C PRO A 186 1.36 8.25 -14.13
N LYS A 187 1.55 7.96 -15.42
CA LYS A 187 2.60 7.04 -15.87
C LYS A 187 3.98 7.54 -15.45
N ARG A 188 4.24 8.83 -15.64
CA ARG A 188 5.53 9.44 -15.31
C ARG A 188 5.75 9.53 -13.80
N ILE A 189 4.72 9.86 -13.01
CA ILE A 189 4.80 9.79 -11.54
C ILE A 189 5.22 8.37 -11.14
N THR A 190 4.49 7.35 -11.61
CA THR A 190 4.76 5.94 -11.29
C THR A 190 6.19 5.54 -11.63
N ALA A 191 6.69 5.88 -12.82
CA ALA A 191 8.05 5.56 -13.23
C ALA A 191 9.10 6.27 -12.36
N LEU A 192 8.91 7.57 -12.09
CA LEU A 192 9.86 8.37 -11.32
C LEU A 192 9.93 7.94 -9.84
N ILE A 193 8.79 7.64 -9.20
CA ILE A 193 8.81 7.21 -7.80
C ILE A 193 9.42 5.81 -7.65
N ASN A 194 9.23 4.91 -8.61
CA ASN A 194 9.88 3.60 -8.59
C ASN A 194 11.38 3.69 -8.89
N LEU A 195 11.79 4.59 -9.80
CA LEU A 195 13.20 4.87 -10.05
C LEU A 195 13.91 5.41 -8.80
N TRP A 196 13.29 6.35 -8.07
CA TRP A 196 13.81 6.81 -6.78
C TRP A 196 13.86 5.68 -5.75
N GLY A 197 12.83 4.82 -5.69
CA GLY A 197 12.82 3.62 -4.85
C GLY A 197 13.99 2.70 -5.16
N PHE A 198 14.28 2.49 -6.46
CA PHE A 198 15.45 1.72 -6.90
C PHE A 198 16.76 2.37 -6.46
N VAL A 199 16.94 3.67 -6.72
CA VAL A 199 18.15 4.42 -6.33
C VAL A 199 18.37 4.35 -4.81
N LEU A 200 17.33 4.57 -4.01
CA LEU A 200 17.41 4.55 -2.54
C LEU A 200 17.74 3.15 -1.99
N SER A 201 17.23 2.10 -2.62
CA SER A 201 17.51 0.72 -2.19
C SER A 201 18.83 0.18 -2.72
N THR A 202 19.44 0.80 -3.76
CA THR A 202 20.63 0.26 -4.45
C THR A 202 21.83 0.08 -3.53
N PRO A 203 22.24 0.99 -2.63
CA PRO A 203 23.43 0.76 -1.81
C PRO A 203 23.33 -0.51 -0.97
N ALA A 204 22.24 -0.70 -0.25
CA ALA A 204 22.02 -1.87 0.59
C ALA A 204 21.67 -3.11 -0.24
N GLY A 205 20.86 -2.94 -1.30
CA GLY A 205 20.46 -4.03 -2.19
C GLY A 205 21.63 -4.64 -2.94
N LEU A 206 22.55 -3.82 -3.45
CA LEU A 206 23.74 -4.28 -4.15
C LEU A 206 24.72 -4.99 -3.21
N TYR A 207 24.92 -4.46 -2.01
CA TYR A 207 25.72 -5.10 -0.96
C TYR A 207 25.19 -6.49 -0.61
N LEU A 208 23.88 -6.60 -0.40
CA LEU A 208 23.23 -7.88 -0.09
C LEU A 208 23.23 -8.82 -1.30
N ALA A 209 23.05 -8.31 -2.52
CA ALA A 209 23.12 -9.12 -3.74
C ALA A 209 24.50 -9.78 -3.93
N TRP A 210 25.56 -9.09 -3.54
CA TRP A 210 26.92 -9.67 -3.60
C TRP A 210 27.10 -10.87 -2.66
N GLN A 211 26.40 -10.88 -1.52
CA GLN A 211 26.51 -11.93 -0.51
C GLN A 211 25.45 -13.03 -0.67
N PHE A 212 24.43 -12.79 -1.49
CA PHE A 212 23.29 -13.68 -1.61
C PHE A 212 23.50 -14.74 -2.69
N ASP A 213 23.26 -16.00 -2.31
CA ASP A 213 23.36 -17.13 -3.24
C ASP A 213 22.05 -17.28 -4.06
N PHE A 214 22.02 -16.64 -5.22
CA PHE A 214 20.87 -16.70 -6.13
C PHE A 214 20.63 -18.09 -6.72
N SER A 215 21.61 -18.99 -6.70
CA SER A 215 21.47 -20.35 -7.25
C SER A 215 20.48 -21.20 -6.44
N ARG A 216 20.28 -20.85 -5.17
CA ARG A 216 19.32 -21.53 -4.27
C ARG A 216 17.88 -21.09 -4.47
N VAL A 217 17.63 -20.06 -5.25
CA VAL A 217 16.27 -19.54 -5.46
C VAL A 217 15.58 -20.38 -6.53
N SER A 218 14.46 -21.00 -6.15
CA SER A 218 13.68 -21.84 -7.06
C SER A 218 13.00 -21.02 -8.18
N ALA A 219 12.77 -21.66 -9.33
CA ALA A 219 12.06 -21.02 -10.45
C ALA A 219 10.66 -20.46 -10.06
N PRO A 220 9.85 -21.16 -9.24
CA PRO A 220 8.58 -20.59 -8.75
C PRO A 220 8.78 -19.31 -7.92
N ALA A 221 9.83 -19.20 -7.11
CA ALA A 221 10.12 -18.00 -6.32
C ALA A 221 10.48 -16.81 -7.21
N TRP A 222 11.23 -17.03 -8.30
CA TRP A 222 11.48 -16.00 -9.31
C TRP A 222 10.21 -15.55 -10.02
N GLY A 223 9.32 -16.48 -10.37
CA GLY A 223 8.01 -16.17 -10.95
C GLY A 223 7.15 -15.34 -10.00
N LEU A 224 7.14 -15.70 -8.70
CA LEU A 224 6.44 -14.96 -7.67
C LEU A 224 7.01 -13.55 -7.47
N LEU A 225 8.36 -13.40 -7.48
CA LEU A 225 9.02 -12.10 -7.41
C LEU A 225 8.66 -11.21 -8.60
N LEU A 226 8.67 -11.76 -9.80
CA LEU A 226 8.30 -11.03 -11.02
C LEU A 226 6.85 -10.54 -10.94
N PHE A 227 5.91 -11.43 -10.58
CA PHE A 227 4.52 -11.06 -10.37
C PHE A 227 4.38 -9.97 -9.30
N TYR A 228 5.01 -10.16 -8.15
CA TYR A 228 5.01 -9.21 -7.04
C TYR A 228 5.51 -7.82 -7.47
N ALA A 229 6.63 -7.78 -8.17
CA ALA A 229 7.23 -6.53 -8.63
C ALA A 229 6.34 -5.80 -9.64
N LEU A 230 5.80 -6.51 -10.63
CA LEU A 230 4.90 -5.93 -11.63
C LEU A 230 3.56 -5.51 -11.01
N ALA A 231 3.01 -6.32 -10.12
CA ALA A 231 1.77 -5.98 -9.42
C ALA A 231 1.94 -4.71 -8.60
N ALA A 232 2.98 -4.63 -7.77
CA ALA A 232 3.19 -3.53 -6.85
C ALA A 232 3.70 -2.25 -7.51
N CYS A 233 4.57 -2.35 -8.53
CA CYS A 233 5.21 -1.18 -9.14
C CYS A 233 4.46 -0.65 -10.36
N VAL A 234 3.83 -1.53 -11.15
CA VAL A 234 3.27 -1.15 -12.46
C VAL A 234 1.75 -1.17 -12.43
N TRP A 235 1.15 -2.36 -12.23
CA TRP A 235 -0.29 -2.55 -12.47
C TRP A 235 -1.15 -1.82 -11.45
N THR A 236 -0.85 -1.94 -10.17
CA THR A 236 -1.63 -1.32 -9.10
C THR A 236 -1.69 0.19 -9.25
N VAL A 237 -0.53 0.83 -9.42
CA VAL A 237 -0.47 2.30 -9.50
C VAL A 237 -1.10 2.80 -10.79
N TRP A 238 -0.85 2.13 -11.91
CA TRP A 238 -1.46 2.51 -13.19
C TRP A 238 -2.99 2.37 -13.17
N LEU A 239 -3.52 1.25 -12.64
CA LEU A 239 -4.96 1.03 -12.52
C LEU A 239 -5.60 2.06 -11.60
N TRP A 240 -5.00 2.33 -10.44
CA TRP A 240 -5.47 3.32 -9.48
C TRP A 240 -5.56 4.71 -10.11
N MET A 241 -4.48 5.19 -10.69
CA MET A 241 -4.44 6.49 -11.33
C MET A 241 -5.39 6.60 -12.53
N THR A 242 -5.59 5.51 -13.27
CA THR A 242 -6.54 5.44 -14.38
C THR A 242 -7.97 5.57 -13.89
N GLY A 243 -8.33 4.89 -12.81
CA GLY A 243 -9.64 4.99 -12.18
C GLY A 243 -9.93 6.38 -11.62
N LEU A 244 -8.96 6.97 -10.92
CA LEU A 244 -9.08 8.31 -10.33
C LEU A 244 -9.34 9.42 -11.35
N ARG A 245 -8.96 9.25 -12.60
CA ARG A 245 -9.25 10.25 -13.66
C ARG A 245 -10.73 10.42 -13.94
N ALA A 246 -11.52 9.36 -13.80
CA ALA A 246 -12.96 9.37 -14.15
C ALA A 246 -13.88 9.36 -12.92
N VAL A 247 -13.32 9.13 -11.73
CA VAL A 247 -14.09 9.00 -10.48
C VAL A 247 -13.58 10.01 -9.45
N PRO A 248 -14.47 10.73 -8.76
CA PRO A 248 -14.06 11.59 -7.65
C PRO A 248 -13.32 10.78 -6.57
N ALA A 249 -12.31 11.39 -5.95
CA ALA A 249 -11.50 10.74 -4.91
C ALA A 249 -12.35 10.19 -3.76
N SER A 250 -13.40 10.90 -3.36
CA SER A 250 -14.36 10.47 -2.33
C SER A 250 -15.07 9.16 -2.67
N ARG A 251 -15.33 8.87 -3.95
CA ARG A 251 -15.92 7.60 -4.40
C ARG A 251 -14.87 6.53 -4.61
N ALA A 252 -13.66 6.89 -5.04
CA ALA A 252 -12.55 5.95 -5.19
C ALA A 252 -12.16 5.32 -3.84
N GLY A 253 -12.24 6.07 -2.74
CA GLY A 253 -11.99 5.58 -1.40
C GLY A 253 -12.82 4.36 -0.99
N ILE A 254 -14.03 4.16 -1.53
CA ILE A 254 -14.86 2.98 -1.23
C ILE A 254 -14.15 1.69 -1.62
N PHE A 255 -13.35 1.71 -2.69
CA PHE A 255 -12.63 0.52 -3.18
C PHE A 255 -11.48 0.09 -2.29
N THR A 256 -11.00 0.94 -1.37
CA THR A 256 -9.92 0.57 -0.43
C THR A 256 -10.34 -0.56 0.51
N VAL A 257 -11.64 -0.83 0.68
CA VAL A 257 -12.15 -1.99 1.44
C VAL A 257 -11.69 -3.33 0.83
N LEU A 258 -11.42 -3.37 -0.47
CA LEU A 258 -10.96 -4.58 -1.15
C LEU A 258 -9.52 -4.97 -0.78
N LEU A 259 -8.70 -4.02 -0.33
CA LEU A 259 -7.33 -4.29 0.11
C LEU A 259 -7.29 -5.28 1.28
N PRO A 260 -7.90 -4.98 2.45
CA PRO A 260 -7.88 -5.92 3.56
C PRO A 260 -8.60 -7.23 3.24
N ILE A 261 -9.66 -7.20 2.44
CA ILE A 261 -10.39 -8.41 2.03
C ILE A 261 -9.48 -9.32 1.20
N SER A 262 -8.84 -8.80 0.16
CA SER A 262 -7.96 -9.60 -0.69
C SER A 262 -6.70 -10.07 0.04
N ALA A 263 -6.15 -9.28 0.96
CA ALA A 263 -5.04 -9.72 1.81
C ALA A 263 -5.43 -10.92 2.70
N ALA A 264 -6.63 -10.88 3.31
CA ALA A 264 -7.14 -11.99 4.10
C ALA A 264 -7.45 -13.22 3.24
N VAL A 265 -8.06 -13.05 2.07
CA VAL A 265 -8.37 -14.15 1.14
C VAL A 265 -7.09 -14.83 0.67
N VAL A 266 -6.09 -14.07 0.21
CA VAL A 266 -4.81 -14.65 -0.23
C VAL A 266 -4.04 -15.26 0.96
N GLY A 267 -4.06 -14.61 2.13
CA GLY A 267 -3.44 -15.15 3.35
C GLY A 267 -4.02 -16.51 3.74
N THR A 268 -5.33 -16.67 3.68
CA THR A 268 -5.99 -17.94 4.03
C THR A 268 -5.88 -18.99 2.93
N LEU A 269 -6.20 -18.65 1.68
CA LEU A 269 -6.28 -19.64 0.61
C LEU A 269 -4.92 -20.02 0.02
N ALA A 270 -4.01 -19.06 -0.13
CA ALA A 270 -2.71 -19.30 -0.75
C ALA A 270 -1.59 -19.57 0.28
N LEU A 271 -1.65 -18.97 1.48
CA LEU A 271 -0.62 -19.12 2.51
C LEU A 271 -1.05 -20.07 3.65
N GLY A 272 -2.28 -20.58 3.63
CA GLY A 272 -2.80 -21.47 4.66
C GLY A 272 -2.95 -20.83 6.04
N GLU A 273 -3.04 -19.49 6.12
CA GLU A 273 -3.22 -18.79 7.39
C GLU A 273 -4.61 -19.11 7.97
N ARG A 274 -4.66 -19.44 9.25
CA ARG A 274 -5.92 -19.68 9.96
C ARG A 274 -6.36 -18.40 10.65
N ILE A 275 -7.60 -18.02 10.43
CA ILE A 275 -8.21 -16.86 11.09
C ILE A 275 -8.95 -17.37 12.33
N GLY A 276 -8.50 -16.95 13.52
CA GLY A 276 -9.22 -17.19 14.76
C GLY A 276 -10.48 -16.33 14.87
N SER A 277 -11.42 -16.72 15.74
CA SER A 277 -12.69 -15.98 15.94
C SER A 277 -12.46 -14.53 16.35
N MET A 278 -11.50 -14.26 17.23
CA MET A 278 -11.14 -12.92 17.67
C MET A 278 -10.53 -12.08 16.52
N GLN A 279 -9.70 -12.70 15.67
CA GLN A 279 -9.16 -12.03 14.46
C GLN A 279 -10.27 -11.72 13.46
N LEU A 280 -11.26 -12.61 13.30
CA LEU A 280 -12.40 -12.36 12.44
C LEU A 280 -13.24 -11.18 12.95
N LEU A 281 -13.45 -11.09 14.26
CA LEU A 281 -14.11 -9.94 14.89
C LEU A 281 -13.33 -8.64 14.67
N ALA A 282 -12.00 -8.66 14.91
CA ALA A 282 -11.12 -7.53 14.67
C ALA A 282 -11.17 -7.06 13.20
N PHE A 283 -11.18 -8.03 12.28
CA PHE A 283 -11.29 -7.78 10.86
C PHE A 283 -12.65 -7.15 10.49
N GLY A 284 -13.75 -7.64 11.04
CA GLY A 284 -15.09 -7.05 10.85
C GLY A 284 -15.16 -5.60 11.34
N ILE A 285 -14.60 -5.32 12.53
CA ILE A 285 -14.52 -3.95 13.08
C ILE A 285 -13.68 -3.05 12.15
N ALA A 286 -12.53 -3.53 11.68
CA ALA A 286 -11.67 -2.78 10.78
C ALA A 286 -12.36 -2.49 9.42
N LEU A 287 -13.07 -3.46 8.84
CA LEU A 287 -13.88 -3.24 7.64
C LEU A 287 -14.99 -2.22 7.86
N THR A 288 -15.66 -2.26 9.02
CA THR A 288 -16.68 -1.27 9.38
C THR A 288 -16.08 0.13 9.41
N SER A 289 -14.86 0.31 9.92
CA SER A 289 -14.13 1.58 9.87
C SER A 289 -13.98 2.10 8.43
N VAL A 290 -13.55 1.24 7.50
CA VAL A 290 -13.39 1.62 6.08
C VAL A 290 -14.73 2.03 5.48
N VAL A 291 -15.79 1.26 5.71
CA VAL A 291 -17.13 1.57 5.23
C VAL A 291 -17.61 2.92 5.79
N ILE A 292 -17.46 3.16 7.08
CA ILE A 292 -17.83 4.45 7.71
C ILE A 292 -17.01 5.59 7.09
N ALA A 293 -15.71 5.44 6.91
CA ALA A 293 -14.84 6.49 6.36
C ALA A 293 -15.20 6.84 4.91
N THR A 294 -15.53 5.83 4.11
CA THR A 294 -15.69 5.95 2.66
C THR A 294 -17.15 6.12 2.19
N TRP A 295 -18.12 5.88 3.06
CA TRP A 295 -19.54 6.02 2.73
C TRP A 295 -19.87 7.43 2.21
N PRO A 296 -20.61 7.62 1.10
CA PRO A 296 -20.94 8.93 0.57
C PRO A 296 -21.69 9.75 1.61
N GLY A 297 -21.11 10.84 2.10
CA GLY A 297 -21.83 11.83 2.90
C GLY A 297 -22.90 12.47 2.03
N SER A 298 -24.08 12.76 2.60
CA SER A 298 -25.03 13.66 1.98
C SER A 298 -24.29 14.96 1.64
N LEU A 299 -24.30 15.35 0.36
CA LEU A 299 -23.78 16.62 -0.11
C LEU A 299 -24.39 17.74 0.77
N GLN A 300 -23.61 18.26 1.72
CA GLN A 300 -23.87 19.62 2.19
C GLN A 300 -23.52 20.52 1.00
N ILE A 301 -24.53 20.83 0.19
CA ILE A 301 -24.50 21.97 -0.69
C ILE A 301 -24.34 23.18 0.23
N ARG A 302 -23.09 23.61 0.44
CA ARG A 302 -22.88 24.97 0.95
C ARG A 302 -23.36 25.92 -0.15
N ARG A 303 -24.51 26.52 0.08
CA ARG A 303 -24.96 27.75 -0.59
C ARG A 303 -24.01 28.89 -0.25
#